data_cbfd8d928befec12e7d2b2997f756baa
#
_entry.id   cbfd8d928befec12e7d2b2997f756baa
#
_cell.length_a   1.000
_cell.length_b   1.000
_cell.length_c   1.000
_cell.angle_alpha   90.00
_cell.angle_beta   90.00
_cell.angle_gamma   90.00
#
_symmetry.space_group_name_H-M   'P 1'
#
loop_
_entity.id
_entity.type
_entity.pdbx_description
1 polymer ?
#
loop_
_entity_poly.entity_id
_entity_poly.type
_entity_poly.pdbx_seq_one_letter_code
_entity_poly.pdbx_strand_id
1 'polypeptide(L)'
;SQYKTFGGLVRQEYPSTPEEAFQALVEGSIYGSYMDALRSKGRLCAEFEKDDLAPYYVSWDIGMADYMVLWLWQVRGDGKFYVMDCLQANEKPLEWYINFIRTKWEVMFGPIYKHLVPHDAGRRDPHGITFDVYLRRAGFNVSVVPRISDVWNGIFAVRRLLNHCIFHERCSRPLKIDGVEYMSGVNALENYQKAPAGAHGVERDTPLHNRCSHAADAFRTFAEAYENGLVGAVGAVAMPAQAVESRQTRGLAIGADALFF
;
A
#
# COMPACT_ATOMS: atom_id res chain seq x y z
N SER A 1 32.30 -30.95 7.32
CA SER A 1 31.02 -30.39 7.72
C SER A 1 30.87 -29.01 7.07
N GLN A 2 29.75 -28.76 6.44
CA GLN A 2 29.46 -27.53 5.65
C GLN A 2 29.57 -26.23 6.46
N TYR A 3 29.37 -26.30 7.80
CA TYR A 3 29.53 -25.15 8.71
C TYR A 3 30.89 -24.47 8.69
N LYS A 4 31.96 -25.18 8.34
CA LYS A 4 33.30 -24.60 8.30
C LYS A 4 33.63 -23.84 7.01
N THR A 5 32.85 -24.06 5.93
CA THR A 5 33.20 -23.52 4.61
C THR A 5 32.42 -22.24 4.26
N PHE A 6 31.19 -22.05 4.80
CA PHE A 6 30.27 -20.98 4.38
C PHE A 6 29.81 -20.03 5.49
N GLY A 7 30.23 -20.21 6.74
CA GLY A 7 29.92 -19.28 7.83
C GLY A 7 28.43 -18.93 7.98
N GLY A 8 28.11 -17.65 7.99
CA GLY A 8 26.73 -17.14 8.17
C GLY A 8 25.76 -17.50 7.03
N LEU A 9 26.24 -17.75 5.80
CA LEU A 9 25.39 -18.12 4.65
C LEU A 9 24.70 -19.48 4.81
N VAL A 10 25.38 -20.44 5.49
CA VAL A 10 24.76 -21.76 5.75
C VAL A 10 23.58 -21.65 6.70
N ARG A 11 23.62 -20.73 7.66
CA ARG A 11 22.51 -20.48 8.59
C ARG A 11 21.29 -19.88 7.91
N GLN A 12 21.50 -19.07 6.88
CA GLN A 12 20.45 -18.44 6.11
C GLN A 12 19.73 -19.44 5.17
N GLU A 13 20.48 -20.37 4.55
CA GLU A 13 19.92 -21.37 3.64
C GLU A 13 19.30 -22.58 4.36
N TYR A 14 19.87 -22.97 5.52
CA TYR A 14 19.49 -24.16 6.28
C TYR A 14 19.45 -23.86 7.78
N PRO A 15 18.45 -23.12 8.27
CA PRO A 15 18.32 -22.83 9.69
C PRO A 15 18.12 -24.12 10.47
N SER A 16 18.92 -24.32 11.52
CA SER A 16 18.92 -25.53 12.35
C SER A 16 17.93 -25.40 13.51
N THR A 17 17.52 -24.19 13.83
CA THR A 17 16.56 -23.87 14.90
C THR A 17 15.51 -22.87 14.45
N PRO A 18 14.33 -22.82 15.09
CA PRO A 18 13.33 -21.77 14.84
C PRO A 18 13.89 -20.36 15.04
N GLU A 19 14.79 -20.17 15.99
CA GLU A 19 15.43 -18.89 16.27
C GLU A 19 16.39 -18.46 15.14
N GLU A 20 17.15 -19.39 14.59
CA GLU A 20 18.00 -19.12 13.40
C GLU A 20 17.14 -18.80 12.17
N ALA A 21 16.01 -19.50 11.98
CA ALA A 21 15.06 -19.21 10.92
C ALA A 21 14.46 -17.80 11.08
N PHE A 22 14.10 -17.44 12.30
CA PHE A 22 13.58 -16.11 12.64
C PHE A 22 14.62 -15.00 12.40
N GLN A 23 15.87 -15.21 12.82
CA GLN A 23 16.96 -14.26 12.57
C GLN A 23 17.24 -14.10 11.06
N ALA A 24 17.24 -15.17 10.29
CA ALA A 24 17.42 -15.12 8.84
C ALA A 24 16.29 -14.35 8.14
N LEU A 25 15.07 -14.51 8.63
CA LEU A 25 13.92 -13.72 8.15
C LEU A 25 14.08 -12.23 8.45
N VAL A 26 14.54 -11.87 9.64
CA VAL A 26 14.76 -10.48 10.05
C VAL A 26 15.92 -9.86 9.26
N GLU A 27 17.03 -10.57 9.10
CA GLU A 27 18.20 -10.10 8.34
C GLU A 27 17.89 -9.91 6.85
N GLY A 28 17.02 -10.72 6.27
CA GLY A 28 16.59 -10.63 4.86
C GLY A 28 15.50 -9.58 4.59
N SER A 29 14.83 -9.08 5.63
CA SER A 29 13.71 -8.16 5.46
C SER A 29 14.17 -6.77 4.97
N ILE A 30 13.48 -6.26 3.93
CA ILE A 30 13.77 -4.96 3.33
C ILE A 30 13.27 -3.80 4.20
N TYR A 31 12.13 -3.98 4.88
CA TYR A 31 11.51 -2.95 5.71
C TYR A 31 11.43 -3.30 7.20
N GLY A 32 11.87 -4.48 7.63
CA GLY A 32 11.68 -5.00 8.98
C GLY A 32 12.10 -4.03 10.07
N SER A 33 13.32 -3.50 10.03
CA SER A 33 13.82 -2.55 11.03
C SER A 33 13.01 -1.25 11.10
N TYR A 34 12.43 -0.80 9.98
CA TYR A 34 11.55 0.38 9.94
C TYR A 34 10.19 0.07 10.56
N MET A 35 9.65 -1.12 10.30
CA MET A 35 8.39 -1.57 10.90
C MET A 35 8.54 -1.77 12.42
N ASP A 36 9.66 -2.30 12.90
CA ASP A 36 9.98 -2.39 14.32
C ASP A 36 10.09 -1.01 14.98
N ALA A 37 10.71 -0.06 14.29
CA ALA A 37 10.79 1.33 14.77
C ALA A 37 9.41 2.00 14.85
N LEU A 38 8.50 1.71 13.91
CA LEU A 38 7.11 2.17 13.97
C LEU A 38 6.37 1.55 15.14
N ARG A 39 6.53 0.24 15.36
CA ARG A 39 5.92 -0.49 16.47
C ARG A 39 6.38 0.07 17.81
N SER A 40 7.67 0.26 18.02
CA SER A 40 8.25 0.79 19.26
C SER A 40 7.80 2.22 19.58
N LYS A 41 7.44 3.02 18.55
CA LYS A 41 6.92 4.38 18.68
C LYS A 41 5.38 4.45 18.79
N GLY A 42 4.67 3.31 18.85
CA GLY A 42 3.22 3.27 18.87
C GLY A 42 2.56 3.78 17.57
N ARG A 43 3.27 3.75 16.44
CA ARG A 43 2.77 4.22 15.14
C ARG A 43 2.26 3.09 14.24
N LEU A 44 2.40 1.87 14.67
CA LEU A 44 1.88 0.69 14.01
C LEU A 44 0.66 0.21 14.79
N CYS A 45 -0.43 -0.07 14.10
CA CYS A 45 -1.72 -0.43 14.70
C CYS A 45 -2.29 0.67 15.62
N ALA A 46 -2.07 1.94 15.27
CA ALA A 46 -2.60 3.05 16.02
C ALA A 46 -4.10 3.24 15.74
N GLU A 47 -4.85 3.63 16.77
CA GLU A 47 -6.19 4.18 16.59
C GLU A 47 -6.08 5.70 16.43
N PHE A 48 -6.71 6.24 15.41
CA PHE A 48 -6.79 7.67 15.19
C PHE A 48 -8.02 8.01 14.34
N GLU A 49 -8.58 9.17 14.61
CA GLU A 49 -9.72 9.67 13.86
C GLU A 49 -9.28 10.19 12.47
N LYS A 50 -10.17 10.08 11.49
CA LYS A 50 -9.99 10.71 10.19
C LYS A 50 -10.00 12.23 10.35
N ASP A 51 -9.27 12.91 9.48
CA ASP A 51 -9.36 14.37 9.32
C ASP A 51 -10.24 14.66 8.09
N ASP A 52 -11.43 15.23 8.32
CA ASP A 52 -12.39 15.49 7.24
C ASP A 52 -11.91 16.56 6.24
N LEU A 53 -10.88 17.32 6.57
CA LEU A 53 -10.29 18.34 5.69
C LEU A 53 -9.09 17.83 4.90
N ALA A 54 -8.52 16.70 5.29
CA ALA A 54 -7.32 16.15 4.64
C ALA A 54 -7.68 15.24 3.45
N PRO A 55 -6.97 15.36 2.31
CA PRO A 55 -7.25 14.58 1.12
C PRO A 55 -6.87 13.11 1.30
N TYR A 56 -7.66 12.24 0.65
CA TYR A 56 -7.38 10.82 0.55
C TYR A 56 -6.74 10.47 -0.79
N TYR A 57 -5.79 9.56 -0.74
CA TYR A 57 -5.11 9.00 -1.90
C TYR A 57 -5.23 7.48 -1.89
N VAL A 58 -5.26 6.87 -3.07
CA VAL A 58 -5.14 5.42 -3.22
C VAL A 58 -3.95 5.11 -4.10
N SER A 59 -2.99 4.35 -3.62
CA SER A 59 -1.90 3.83 -4.44
C SER A 59 -2.15 2.38 -4.80
N TRP A 60 -1.79 2.01 -6.03
CA TRP A 60 -2.10 0.73 -6.66
C TRP A 60 -0.83 -0.04 -7.01
N ASP A 61 -0.89 -1.36 -6.87
CA ASP A 61 -0.11 -2.32 -7.64
C ASP A 61 -1.07 -3.13 -8.51
N ILE A 62 -0.81 -3.19 -9.81
CA ILE A 62 -1.75 -3.73 -10.80
C ILE A 62 -1.33 -5.15 -11.17
N GLY A 63 -1.95 -6.15 -10.57
CA GLY A 63 -1.80 -7.55 -10.92
C GLY A 63 -2.98 -8.06 -11.75
N MET A 64 -2.82 -8.16 -13.07
CA MET A 64 -3.90 -8.65 -13.96
C MET A 64 -4.18 -10.14 -13.80
N ALA A 65 -3.16 -10.96 -13.53
CA ALA A 65 -3.24 -12.41 -13.35
C ALA A 65 -2.73 -12.86 -11.98
N ASP A 66 -2.50 -11.92 -11.08
CA ASP A 66 -1.92 -12.11 -9.76
C ASP A 66 -2.63 -11.21 -8.75
N TYR A 67 -1.99 -10.91 -7.62
CA TYR A 67 -2.55 -10.02 -6.63
C TYR A 67 -2.61 -8.58 -7.13
N MET A 68 -3.76 -7.95 -6.96
CA MET A 68 -3.89 -6.49 -7.03
C MET A 68 -3.97 -5.93 -5.62
N VAL A 69 -3.14 -4.95 -5.31
CA VAL A 69 -3.04 -4.35 -3.97
C VAL A 69 -3.26 -2.85 -4.04
N LEU A 70 -4.05 -2.36 -3.09
CA LEU A 70 -4.36 -0.95 -2.92
C LEU A 70 -4.05 -0.53 -1.49
N TRP A 71 -3.41 0.63 -1.31
CA TRP A 71 -3.30 1.28 -0.02
C TRP A 71 -4.10 2.57 -0.01
N LEU A 72 -4.87 2.77 1.06
CA LEU A 72 -5.59 4.02 1.32
C LEU A 72 -4.78 4.89 2.27
N TRP A 73 -4.58 6.14 1.87
CA TRP A 73 -3.78 7.12 2.57
C TRP A 73 -4.57 8.37 2.87
N GLN A 74 -4.25 9.01 4.00
CA GLN A 74 -4.65 10.39 4.27
C GLN A 74 -3.39 11.23 4.51
N VAL A 75 -3.27 12.36 3.80
CA VAL A 75 -2.12 13.26 3.89
C VAL A 75 -2.54 14.52 4.62
N ARG A 76 -2.00 14.71 5.82
CA ARG A 76 -2.33 15.83 6.70
C ARG A 76 -1.24 16.90 6.68
N GLY A 77 -1.56 18.10 7.20
CA GLY A 77 -0.63 19.22 7.26
C GLY A 77 0.46 19.12 8.34
N ASP A 78 0.48 18.04 9.11
CA ASP A 78 1.43 17.80 10.20
C ASP A 78 2.74 17.11 9.76
N GLY A 79 2.91 16.93 8.45
CA GLY A 79 4.09 16.28 7.87
C GLY A 79 4.12 14.76 8.03
N LYS A 80 2.99 14.14 8.39
CA LYS A 80 2.85 12.69 8.52
C LYS A 80 1.94 12.12 7.45
N PHE A 81 2.12 10.83 7.19
CA PHE A 81 1.33 10.03 6.26
C PHE A 81 0.51 9.01 7.04
N TYR A 82 -0.79 9.17 7.02
CA TYR A 82 -1.72 8.29 7.70
C TYR A 82 -2.16 7.19 6.77
N VAL A 83 -1.71 5.97 7.04
CA VAL A 83 -2.06 4.77 6.27
C VAL A 83 -3.35 4.21 6.86
N MET A 84 -4.46 4.41 6.15
CA MET A 84 -5.81 4.17 6.68
C MET A 84 -6.27 2.73 6.53
N ASP A 85 -5.92 2.09 5.40
CA ASP A 85 -6.37 0.73 5.08
C ASP A 85 -5.53 0.11 3.97
N CYS A 86 -5.62 -1.22 3.83
CA CYS A 86 -5.00 -1.98 2.74
C CYS A 86 -5.98 -3.01 2.20
N LEU A 87 -6.18 -3.03 0.90
CA LEU A 87 -6.95 -4.05 0.18
C LEU A 87 -6.01 -4.91 -0.65
N GLN A 88 -6.04 -6.22 -0.43
CA GLN A 88 -5.36 -7.20 -1.27
C GLN A 88 -6.38 -8.23 -1.75
N ALA A 89 -6.42 -8.50 -3.04
CA ALA A 89 -7.21 -9.59 -3.61
C ALA A 89 -6.57 -10.08 -4.90
N ASN A 90 -6.90 -11.29 -5.32
CA ASN A 90 -6.54 -11.86 -6.62
C ASN A 90 -7.81 -12.33 -7.35
N GLU A 91 -7.67 -12.58 -8.65
CA GLU A 91 -8.75 -13.13 -9.49
C GLU A 91 -10.07 -12.33 -9.43
N LYS A 92 -10.00 -11.03 -9.13
CA LYS A 92 -11.14 -10.13 -9.15
C LYS A 92 -11.06 -9.20 -10.36
N PRO A 93 -12.19 -8.95 -11.07
CA PRO A 93 -12.21 -7.97 -12.14
C PRO A 93 -12.04 -6.55 -11.60
N LEU A 94 -11.58 -5.62 -12.45
CA LEU A 94 -11.36 -4.22 -12.05
C LEU A 94 -12.61 -3.56 -11.46
N GLU A 95 -13.78 -3.87 -12.00
CA GLU A 95 -15.07 -3.36 -11.52
C GLU A 95 -15.33 -3.72 -10.06
N TRP A 96 -14.84 -4.87 -9.60
CA TRP A 96 -14.96 -5.28 -8.21
C TRP A 96 -14.17 -4.33 -7.29
N TYR A 97 -12.93 -3.96 -7.66
CA TYR A 97 -12.12 -3.02 -6.89
C TYR A 97 -12.73 -1.60 -6.90
N ILE A 98 -13.23 -1.16 -8.05
CA ILE A 98 -13.93 0.12 -8.18
C ILE A 98 -15.16 0.15 -7.25
N ASN A 99 -15.95 -0.93 -7.25
CA ASN A 99 -17.13 -1.06 -6.38
C ASN A 99 -16.74 -1.10 -4.90
N PHE A 100 -15.67 -1.82 -4.54
CA PHE A 100 -15.15 -1.85 -3.17
C PHE A 100 -14.77 -0.44 -2.69
N ILE A 101 -14.02 0.32 -3.47
CA ILE A 101 -13.64 1.69 -3.14
C ILE A 101 -14.89 2.53 -2.87
N ARG A 102 -15.85 2.51 -3.78
CA ARG A 102 -17.09 3.32 -3.68
C ARG A 102 -17.98 2.92 -2.52
N THR A 103 -18.17 1.62 -2.29
CA THR A 103 -19.13 1.12 -1.30
C THR A 103 -18.55 0.94 0.10
N LYS A 104 -17.21 0.88 0.22
CA LYS A 104 -16.52 0.71 1.50
C LYS A 104 -15.71 1.94 1.88
N TRP A 105 -14.70 2.29 1.11
CA TRP A 105 -13.79 3.36 1.48
C TRP A 105 -14.41 4.74 1.36
N GLU A 106 -15.07 5.07 0.25
CA GLU A 106 -15.71 6.38 0.11
C GLU A 106 -16.90 6.57 1.06
N VAL A 107 -17.61 5.48 1.39
CA VAL A 107 -18.69 5.54 2.40
C VAL A 107 -18.12 5.80 3.81
N MET A 108 -17.01 5.15 4.15
CA MET A 108 -16.41 5.25 5.50
C MET A 108 -15.59 6.53 5.69
N PHE A 109 -14.81 6.89 4.69
CA PHE A 109 -13.80 7.94 4.80
C PHE A 109 -14.18 9.22 4.06
N GLY A 110 -14.98 9.14 3.02
CA GLY A 110 -15.31 10.23 2.11
C GLY A 110 -14.62 10.07 0.75
N PRO A 111 -14.81 11.04 -0.15
CA PRO A 111 -14.34 10.96 -1.53
C PRO A 111 -12.81 10.87 -1.62
N ILE A 112 -12.34 10.01 -2.52
CA ILE A 112 -10.91 9.88 -2.81
C ILE A 112 -10.49 11.03 -3.72
N TYR A 113 -9.49 11.78 -3.29
CA TYR A 113 -8.95 12.90 -4.05
C TYR A 113 -8.22 12.45 -5.31
N LYS A 114 -7.36 11.41 -5.18
CA LYS A 114 -6.54 10.95 -6.31
C LYS A 114 -6.13 9.48 -6.19
N HIS A 115 -6.14 8.80 -7.33
CA HIS A 115 -5.59 7.46 -7.50
C HIS A 115 -4.21 7.54 -8.15
N LEU A 116 -3.24 6.89 -7.54
CA LEU A 116 -1.84 6.83 -7.96
C LEU A 116 -1.58 5.44 -8.52
N VAL A 117 -1.36 5.33 -9.80
CA VAL A 117 -1.13 4.05 -10.48
C VAL A 117 0.31 3.96 -10.98
N PRO A 118 0.92 2.77 -10.99
CA PRO A 118 2.29 2.61 -11.46
C PRO A 118 2.40 2.90 -12.95
N HIS A 119 3.62 3.13 -13.43
CA HIS A 119 3.91 3.51 -14.83
C HIS A 119 3.40 2.51 -15.86
N ASP A 120 3.30 1.23 -15.53
CA ASP A 120 2.81 0.16 -16.40
C ASP A 120 1.29 0.11 -16.51
N ALA A 121 0.55 0.90 -15.72
CA ALA A 121 -0.86 1.18 -15.94
C ALA A 121 -1.16 1.74 -17.34
N GLY A 122 -0.16 2.31 -18.00
CA GLY A 122 -0.21 2.77 -19.39
C GLY A 122 -0.06 1.66 -20.43
N ARG A 123 0.13 0.39 -20.04
CA ARG A 123 0.14 -0.73 -20.99
C ARG A 123 -1.27 -0.98 -21.53
N ARG A 124 -1.36 -1.17 -22.84
CA ARG A 124 -2.63 -1.43 -23.52
C ARG A 124 -3.04 -2.88 -23.34
N ASP A 125 -4.31 -3.09 -23.07
CA ASP A 125 -4.94 -4.40 -23.15
C ASP A 125 -5.16 -4.84 -24.61
N PRO A 126 -5.72 -6.04 -24.87
CA PRO A 126 -6.04 -6.51 -26.22
C PRO A 126 -7.02 -5.58 -27.00
N HIS A 127 -7.79 -4.74 -26.30
CA HIS A 127 -8.70 -3.76 -26.89
C HIS A 127 -8.06 -2.39 -27.12
N GLY A 128 -6.75 -2.24 -26.81
CA GLY A 128 -6.00 -1.00 -26.98
C GLY A 128 -6.26 0.03 -25.87
N ILE A 129 -6.93 -0.33 -24.79
CA ILE A 129 -7.28 0.54 -23.65
C ILE A 129 -6.27 0.33 -22.53
N THR A 130 -5.86 1.40 -21.85
CA THR A 130 -4.95 1.35 -20.74
C THR A 130 -5.71 1.32 -19.40
N PHE A 131 -5.07 0.78 -18.34
CA PHE A 131 -5.69 0.64 -17.03
C PHE A 131 -6.13 1.99 -16.44
N ASP A 132 -5.30 3.02 -16.59
CA ASP A 132 -5.63 4.37 -16.12
C ASP A 132 -6.86 4.95 -16.85
N VAL A 133 -7.06 4.62 -18.13
CA VAL A 133 -8.25 5.03 -18.90
C VAL A 133 -9.52 4.35 -18.33
N TYR A 134 -9.46 3.07 -17.97
CA TYR A 134 -10.59 2.42 -17.31
C TYR A 134 -10.97 3.10 -16.00
N LEU A 135 -9.99 3.42 -15.14
CA LEU A 135 -10.24 4.13 -13.89
C LEU A 135 -10.82 5.54 -14.11
N ARG A 136 -10.30 6.28 -15.11
CA ARG A 136 -10.83 7.60 -15.48
C ARG A 136 -12.27 7.52 -15.99
N ARG A 137 -12.59 6.52 -16.80
CA ARG A 137 -13.97 6.25 -17.26
C ARG A 137 -14.91 5.92 -16.11
N ALA A 138 -14.38 5.30 -15.04
CA ALA A 138 -15.12 5.11 -13.81
C ALA A 138 -15.25 6.41 -12.97
N GLY A 139 -14.75 7.56 -13.44
CA GLY A 139 -14.87 8.86 -12.77
C GLY A 139 -13.78 9.12 -11.73
N PHE A 140 -12.73 8.31 -11.66
CA PHE A 140 -11.62 8.53 -10.74
C PHE A 140 -10.62 9.57 -11.27
N ASN A 141 -10.08 10.40 -10.38
CA ASN A 141 -8.96 11.27 -10.66
C ASN A 141 -7.66 10.45 -10.57
N VAL A 142 -7.01 10.20 -11.71
CA VAL A 142 -5.87 9.27 -11.80
C VAL A 142 -4.61 9.99 -12.22
N SER A 143 -3.50 9.73 -11.51
CA SER A 143 -2.15 10.09 -11.91
C SER A 143 -1.31 8.83 -12.11
N VAL A 144 -0.68 8.72 -13.26
CA VAL A 144 0.33 7.68 -13.54
C VAL A 144 1.64 8.16 -12.97
N VAL A 145 2.24 7.36 -12.08
CA VAL A 145 3.52 7.67 -11.43
C VAL A 145 4.65 7.41 -12.44
N PRO A 146 5.59 8.33 -12.61
CA PRO A 146 6.71 8.13 -13.51
C PRO A 146 7.54 6.89 -13.16
N ARG A 147 8.08 6.22 -14.17
CA ARG A 147 8.94 5.05 -13.98
C ARG A 147 10.24 5.46 -13.28
N ILE A 148 10.60 4.73 -12.22
CA ILE A 148 11.94 4.77 -11.65
C ILE A 148 12.81 3.70 -12.32
N SER A 149 14.04 4.06 -12.66
CA SER A 149 14.96 3.17 -13.40
C SER A 149 15.47 2.00 -12.57
N ASP A 150 15.54 2.17 -11.24
CA ASP A 150 16.08 1.19 -10.30
C ASP A 150 15.08 0.98 -9.15
N VAL A 151 14.72 -0.27 -8.90
CA VAL A 151 13.80 -0.67 -7.82
C VAL A 151 14.30 -0.22 -6.44
N TRP A 152 15.62 -0.19 -6.23
CA TRP A 152 16.21 0.23 -4.97
C TRP A 152 15.98 1.72 -4.66
N ASN A 153 15.94 2.58 -5.68
CA ASN A 153 15.58 3.98 -5.47
C ASN A 153 14.16 4.12 -4.90
N GLY A 154 13.21 3.34 -5.42
CA GLY A 154 11.86 3.28 -4.88
C GLY A 154 11.81 2.68 -3.47
N ILE A 155 12.58 1.64 -3.18
CA ILE A 155 12.72 1.06 -1.84
C ILE A 155 13.28 2.10 -0.85
N PHE A 156 14.29 2.87 -1.24
CA PHE A 156 14.82 3.96 -0.41
C PHE A 156 13.80 5.08 -0.19
N ALA A 157 12.97 5.40 -1.18
CA ALA A 157 11.85 6.32 -1.01
C ALA A 157 10.85 5.82 0.05
N VAL A 158 10.49 4.53 0.00
CA VAL A 158 9.64 3.91 1.03
C VAL A 158 10.28 3.98 2.41
N ARG A 159 11.57 3.66 2.54
CA ARG A 159 12.29 3.74 3.82
C ARG A 159 12.27 5.15 4.42
N ARG A 160 12.43 6.19 3.59
CA ARG A 160 12.29 7.59 4.03
C ARG A 160 10.86 7.88 4.49
N LEU A 161 9.87 7.46 3.69
CA LEU A 161 8.46 7.67 3.97
C LEU A 161 8.00 7.01 5.28
N LEU A 162 8.43 5.77 5.54
CA LEU A 162 8.09 5.01 6.74
C LEU A 162 8.43 5.75 8.04
N ASN A 163 9.50 6.57 8.07
CA ASN A 163 9.83 7.37 9.24
C ASN A 163 8.74 8.39 9.61
N HIS A 164 7.85 8.72 8.67
CA HIS A 164 6.76 9.68 8.84
C HIS A 164 5.36 9.03 8.80
N CYS A 165 5.28 7.71 8.62
CA CYS A 165 4.01 6.98 8.58
C CYS A 165 3.41 6.75 9.97
N ILE A 166 2.07 6.70 10.01
CA ILE A 166 1.27 6.17 11.11
C ILE A 166 0.24 5.22 10.48
N PHE A 167 0.25 3.96 10.89
CA PHE A 167 -0.65 2.94 10.35
C PHE A 167 -1.85 2.75 11.26
N HIS A 168 -3.04 2.85 10.70
CA HIS A 168 -4.27 2.47 11.38
C HIS A 168 -4.29 0.95 11.63
N GLU A 169 -4.91 0.51 12.72
CA GLU A 169 -5.02 -0.91 13.07
C GLU A 169 -5.63 -1.78 11.96
N ARG A 170 -6.47 -1.22 11.07
CA ARG A 170 -7.03 -1.91 9.90
C ARG A 170 -5.96 -2.51 8.99
N CYS A 171 -4.82 -1.83 8.85
CA CYS A 171 -3.71 -2.29 8.02
C CYS A 171 -3.04 -3.58 8.55
N SER A 172 -3.28 -3.93 9.83
CA SER A 172 -2.75 -5.14 10.47
C SER A 172 -3.75 -6.29 10.51
N ARG A 173 -5.00 -6.05 10.10
CA ARG A 173 -6.04 -7.08 10.09
C ARG A 173 -6.03 -7.82 8.75
N PRO A 174 -6.00 -9.17 8.76
CA PRO A 174 -6.25 -9.95 7.56
C PRO A 174 -7.64 -9.62 6.98
N LEU A 175 -7.75 -9.62 5.68
CA LEU A 175 -9.03 -9.38 4.99
C LEU A 175 -9.60 -10.69 4.50
N LYS A 176 -10.87 -10.97 4.79
CA LYS A 176 -11.57 -12.15 4.30
C LYS A 176 -12.54 -11.77 3.20
N ILE A 177 -12.34 -12.31 1.99
CA ILE A 177 -13.15 -12.05 0.79
C ILE A 177 -13.59 -13.40 0.23
N ASP A 178 -14.90 -13.62 0.11
CA ASP A 178 -15.49 -14.85 -0.45
C ASP A 178 -14.94 -16.14 0.17
N GLY A 179 -14.65 -16.10 1.48
CA GLY A 179 -14.12 -17.23 2.22
C GLY A 179 -12.59 -17.38 2.16
N VAL A 180 -11.90 -16.64 1.31
CA VAL A 180 -10.43 -16.59 1.20
C VAL A 180 -9.88 -15.54 2.16
N GLU A 181 -8.87 -15.90 2.94
CA GLU A 181 -8.17 -14.99 3.83
C GLU A 181 -6.91 -14.44 3.15
N TYR A 182 -6.83 -13.12 3.07
CA TYR A 182 -5.69 -12.39 2.52
C TYR A 182 -4.84 -11.82 3.65
N MET A 183 -3.52 -11.88 3.46
CA MET A 183 -2.54 -11.32 4.39
C MET A 183 -2.82 -9.83 4.66
N SER A 184 -2.57 -9.36 5.87
CA SER A 184 -2.63 -7.93 6.16
C SER A 184 -1.51 -7.17 5.46
N GLY A 185 -1.75 -5.90 5.14
CA GLY A 185 -0.74 -5.07 4.49
C GLY A 185 0.51 -4.89 5.34
N VAL A 186 0.36 -4.71 6.66
CA VAL A 186 1.48 -4.62 7.61
C VAL A 186 2.32 -5.89 7.57
N ASN A 187 1.68 -7.07 7.65
CA ASN A 187 2.39 -8.34 7.60
C ASN A 187 3.15 -8.51 6.26
N ALA A 188 2.56 -8.05 5.15
CA ALA A 188 3.23 -8.09 3.86
C ALA A 188 4.49 -7.20 3.82
N LEU A 189 4.45 -5.98 4.39
CA LEU A 189 5.62 -5.11 4.47
C LEU A 189 6.71 -5.67 5.39
N GLU A 190 6.33 -6.27 6.52
CA GLU A 190 7.27 -6.90 7.46
C GLU A 190 8.01 -8.09 6.84
N ASN A 191 7.33 -8.84 5.97
CA ASN A 191 7.85 -10.04 5.31
C ASN A 191 8.37 -9.80 3.88
N TYR A 192 8.48 -8.54 3.43
CA TYR A 192 9.10 -8.22 2.16
C TYR A 192 10.60 -8.37 2.23
N GLN A 193 11.19 -9.22 1.39
CA GLN A 193 12.57 -9.70 1.53
C GLN A 193 13.36 -9.53 0.23
N LYS A 194 14.69 -9.56 0.36
CA LYS A 194 15.59 -9.80 -0.76
C LYS A 194 15.42 -11.23 -1.29
N ALA A 195 15.66 -11.41 -2.58
CA ALA A 195 15.73 -12.74 -3.16
C ALA A 195 16.89 -13.53 -2.51
N PRO A 196 16.69 -14.84 -2.24
CA PRO A 196 17.76 -15.66 -1.69
C PRO A 196 18.94 -15.73 -2.67
N ALA A 197 20.11 -16.03 -2.14
CA ALA A 197 21.30 -16.23 -2.96
C ALA A 197 21.04 -17.26 -4.06
N GLY A 198 21.56 -17.00 -5.24
CA GLY A 198 21.44 -17.89 -6.37
C GLY A 198 22.31 -19.15 -6.21
N ALA A 199 22.27 -20.04 -7.20
CA ALA A 199 23.17 -21.17 -7.28
C ALA A 199 24.62 -20.69 -7.12
N HIS A 200 25.43 -21.41 -6.32
CA HIS A 200 26.81 -21.08 -5.95
C HIS A 200 27.00 -19.89 -4.99
N GLY A 201 25.96 -19.50 -4.19
CA GLY A 201 26.11 -18.49 -3.15
C GLY A 201 26.25 -17.05 -3.68
N VAL A 202 25.91 -16.81 -4.94
CA VAL A 202 25.93 -15.45 -5.51
C VAL A 202 24.73 -14.68 -4.97
N GLU A 203 24.99 -13.65 -4.18
CA GLU A 203 23.93 -12.77 -3.69
C GLU A 203 23.16 -12.12 -4.85
N ARG A 204 21.86 -12.16 -4.76
CA ARG A 204 20.97 -11.46 -5.69
C ARG A 204 20.56 -10.13 -5.06
N ASP A 205 20.99 -9.04 -5.64
CA ASP A 205 20.60 -7.70 -5.20
C ASP A 205 19.25 -7.29 -5.85
N THR A 206 18.24 -8.16 -5.70
CA THR A 206 16.87 -7.92 -6.16
C THR A 206 15.90 -8.35 -5.07
N PRO A 207 14.75 -7.65 -4.94
CA PRO A 207 13.68 -8.11 -4.08
C PRO A 207 13.10 -9.45 -4.55
N LEU A 208 12.64 -10.26 -3.59
CA LEU A 208 11.91 -11.50 -3.87
C LEU A 208 10.52 -11.16 -4.39
N HIS A 209 10.20 -11.67 -5.58
CA HIS A 209 8.85 -11.55 -6.12
C HIS A 209 7.96 -12.67 -5.53
N ASN A 210 7.05 -12.28 -4.65
CA ASN A 210 6.06 -13.15 -4.01
C ASN A 210 4.84 -12.32 -3.59
N ARG A 211 3.88 -12.92 -2.89
CA ARG A 211 2.66 -12.21 -2.43
C ARG A 211 2.95 -10.96 -1.58
N CYS A 212 4.10 -10.88 -0.89
CA CYS A 212 4.48 -9.70 -0.10
C CYS A 212 4.95 -8.54 -0.99
N SER A 213 5.52 -8.85 -2.16
CA SER A 213 6.03 -7.82 -3.08
C SER A 213 4.92 -6.92 -3.62
N HIS A 214 3.72 -7.45 -3.85
CA HIS A 214 2.60 -6.66 -4.37
C HIS A 214 2.18 -5.53 -3.41
N ALA A 215 2.12 -5.81 -2.10
CA ALA A 215 1.84 -4.78 -1.11
C ALA A 215 2.98 -3.76 -1.00
N ALA A 216 4.23 -4.22 -1.09
CA ALA A 216 5.40 -3.34 -1.10
C ALA A 216 5.45 -2.47 -2.35
N ASP A 217 5.07 -2.99 -3.52
CA ASP A 217 5.03 -2.28 -4.78
C ASP A 217 3.91 -1.22 -4.80
N ALA A 218 2.71 -1.54 -4.31
CA ALA A 218 1.64 -0.55 -4.13
C ALA A 218 2.03 0.55 -3.13
N PHE A 219 2.76 0.21 -2.06
CA PHE A 219 3.27 1.18 -1.09
C PHE A 219 4.35 2.06 -1.72
N ARG A 220 5.24 1.46 -2.53
CA ARG A 220 6.27 2.16 -3.29
C ARG A 220 5.68 3.15 -4.29
N THR A 221 4.58 2.79 -4.97
CA THR A 221 3.85 3.71 -5.87
C THR A 221 3.46 5.01 -5.17
N PHE A 222 3.04 4.97 -3.89
CA PHE A 222 2.77 6.19 -3.12
C PHE A 222 4.04 6.97 -2.81
N ALA A 223 5.11 6.30 -2.36
CA ALA A 223 6.38 6.95 -2.03
C ALA A 223 6.98 7.66 -3.24
N GLU A 224 6.97 7.00 -4.40
CA GLU A 224 7.40 7.56 -5.68
C GLU A 224 6.54 8.75 -6.12
N ALA A 225 5.22 8.64 -5.97
CA ALA A 225 4.30 9.73 -6.27
C ALA A 225 4.56 10.96 -5.38
N TYR A 226 4.85 10.75 -4.10
CA TYR A 226 5.20 11.83 -3.18
C TYR A 226 6.50 12.53 -3.60
N GLU A 227 7.56 11.79 -3.91
CA GLU A 227 8.84 12.35 -4.38
C GLU A 227 8.71 13.10 -5.72
N ASN A 228 7.76 12.69 -6.58
CA ASN A 228 7.44 13.37 -7.84
C ASN A 228 6.45 14.56 -7.68
N GLY A 229 6.08 14.93 -6.46
CA GLY A 229 5.17 16.06 -6.22
C GLY A 229 3.71 15.81 -6.61
N LEU A 230 3.30 14.55 -6.83
CA LEU A 230 1.92 14.18 -7.16
C LEU A 230 1.00 14.11 -5.93
N VAL A 231 1.58 14.14 -4.73
CA VAL A 231 0.92 14.07 -3.43
C VAL A 231 1.22 15.36 -2.65
N GLY A 232 0.18 15.97 -2.10
CA GLY A 232 0.30 17.20 -1.32
C GLY A 232 -0.61 17.20 -0.09
N ALA A 233 -0.24 17.99 0.93
CA ALA A 233 -1.03 18.21 2.14
C ALA A 233 -2.18 19.20 1.91
N VAL A 234 -3.06 19.32 2.89
CA VAL A 234 -4.13 20.33 2.94
C VAL A 234 -3.53 21.74 2.80
N GLY A 235 -4.11 22.55 1.93
CA GLY A 235 -3.62 23.89 1.60
C GLY A 235 -2.80 23.94 0.31
N ALA A 236 -2.19 22.85 -0.12
CA ALA A 236 -1.50 22.76 -1.42
C ALA A 236 -2.40 22.18 -2.54
N VAL A 237 -3.54 21.59 -2.18
CA VAL A 237 -4.42 20.89 -3.10
C VAL A 237 -5.86 21.37 -2.93
N ALA A 238 -6.40 22.02 -3.95
CA ALA A 238 -7.84 22.34 -3.99
C ALA A 238 -8.65 21.04 -4.13
N MET A 239 -9.54 20.78 -3.18
CA MET A 239 -10.47 19.66 -3.27
C MET A 239 -11.39 19.85 -4.47
N PRO A 240 -11.72 18.80 -5.24
CA PRO A 240 -12.71 18.89 -6.33
C PRO A 240 -14.05 19.41 -5.78
N ALA A 241 -14.68 20.36 -6.50
CA ALA A 241 -15.94 20.96 -6.08
C ALA A 241 -17.05 19.93 -5.78
N GLN A 242 -17.09 18.81 -6.51
CA GLN A 242 -18.03 17.70 -6.29
C GLN A 242 -17.85 16.99 -4.92
N ALA A 243 -16.63 17.02 -4.34
CA ALA A 243 -16.40 16.46 -3.02
C ALA A 243 -16.98 17.33 -1.90
N VAL A 244 -17.10 18.63 -2.12
CA VAL A 244 -17.67 19.58 -1.15
C VAL A 244 -19.20 19.49 -1.12
N GLU A 245 -19.85 19.39 -2.28
CA GLU A 245 -21.31 19.26 -2.37
C GLU A 245 -21.82 17.95 -1.75
N SER A 246 -21.11 16.84 -1.96
CA SER A 246 -21.51 15.55 -1.36
C SER A 246 -21.40 15.53 0.17
N ARG A 247 -20.52 16.37 0.76
CA ARG A 247 -20.39 16.50 2.21
C ARG A 247 -21.52 17.36 2.81
N GLN A 248 -21.92 18.45 2.14
CA GLN A 248 -23.00 19.31 2.61
C GLN A 248 -24.37 18.62 2.55
N THR A 249 -24.66 17.87 1.50
CA THR A 249 -25.92 17.11 1.37
C THR A 249 -26.01 15.95 2.37
N ARG A 250 -24.91 15.29 2.74
CA ARG A 250 -24.92 14.22 3.76
C ARG A 250 -25.11 14.75 5.19
N GLY A 251 -24.58 15.94 5.51
CA GLY A 251 -24.79 16.58 6.80
C GLY A 251 -26.25 17.02 7.03
N LEU A 252 -26.98 17.33 5.97
CA LEU A 252 -28.40 17.69 6.03
C LEU A 252 -29.36 16.49 6.08
N ALA A 253 -28.95 15.32 5.56
CA ALA A 253 -29.77 14.11 5.57
C ALA A 253 -29.82 13.38 6.92
N ILE A 254 -28.82 13.58 7.79
CA ILE A 254 -28.78 12.94 9.12
C ILE A 254 -29.64 13.71 10.15
N GLY A 255 -30.03 14.95 9.86
CA GLY A 255 -30.81 15.78 10.75
C GLY A 255 -32.35 15.67 10.63
N ALA A 256 -32.86 14.96 9.62
CA ALA A 256 -34.30 14.91 9.33
C ALA A 256 -35.04 13.67 9.83
N ASP A 257 -34.35 12.58 10.19
CA ASP A 257 -35.00 11.31 10.60
C ASP A 257 -34.98 11.03 12.11
N ALA A 258 -34.65 12.03 12.95
CA ALA A 258 -34.58 11.85 14.41
C ALA A 258 -35.82 12.37 15.16
N LEU A 259 -36.97 12.56 14.52
CA LEU A 259 -38.23 12.87 15.18
C LEU A 259 -39.36 12.14 14.45
N PHE A 260 -39.63 10.90 14.87
CA PHE A 260 -40.97 10.27 14.99
C PHE A 260 -40.83 8.77 15.27
N PHE A 261 -41.24 8.37 16.49
CA PHE A 261 -41.39 7.07 17.13
C PHE A 261 -40.15 6.37 17.67
#